data_3e0594cc2cf7e8d5f37f99953af28b66
#
_entry.id   3e0594cc2cf7e8d5f37f99953af28b66
#
_cell.length_a   1.000
_cell.length_b   1.000
_cell.length_c   1.000
_cell.angle_alpha   90.00
_cell.angle_beta   90.00
_cell.angle_gamma   90.00
#
_symmetry.space_group_name_H-M   'P 1'
#
loop_
_entity.id
_entity.type
_entity.pdbx_description
1 polymer ?
#
loop_
_entity_poly.entity_id
_entity_poly.type
_entity_poly.pdbx_seq_one_letter_code
_entity_poly.pdbx_strand_id
1 'polypeptide(L)'
;MTRPLDRFRSIKLKLGIVIVAAVIVTLLVNEVGIARNIKPFARGATSVAIGLVMVQLLARGMTRPLRDMADAATAMAAGEHGRQVTTTSQDEVGDLARAFNAMAAQLAEVDRMRRDLVANVSHELRTPISALRAQLENLVDGVATADPEVLATMLRQVERSIVAMSDT
;
A
#
# COMPACT_ATOMS: atom_id res chain seq x y z
N MET A 1 -15.84 13.37 8.29
CA MET A 1 -15.92 14.84 8.45
C MET A 1 -15.05 15.48 7.37
N THR A 2 -15.66 16.09 6.37
CA THR A 2 -14.96 16.80 5.29
C THR A 2 -14.38 18.10 5.83
N ARG A 3 -13.08 18.30 5.70
CA ARG A 3 -12.42 19.55 6.14
C ARG A 3 -12.72 20.65 5.12
N PRO A 4 -12.99 21.89 5.52
CA PRO A 4 -13.36 22.98 4.62
C PRO A 4 -12.31 23.29 3.53
N LEU A 5 -11.05 22.95 3.76
CA LEU A 5 -9.93 23.13 2.81
C LEU A 5 -9.77 21.99 1.80
N ASP A 6 -10.47 20.85 1.98
CA ASP A 6 -10.35 19.69 1.07
C ASP A 6 -10.97 19.96 -0.33
N ARG A 7 -11.71 21.06 -0.47
CA ARG A 7 -12.37 21.47 -1.73
C ARG A 7 -11.41 22.12 -2.75
N PHE A 8 -10.23 22.55 -2.32
CA PHE A 8 -9.26 23.19 -3.21
C PHE A 8 -8.32 22.17 -3.82
N ARG A 9 -8.25 22.15 -5.16
CA ARG A 9 -7.48 21.18 -5.96
C ARG A 9 -5.98 21.43 -5.97
N SER A 10 -5.48 22.50 -5.37
CA SER A 10 -4.05 22.81 -5.38
C SER A 10 -3.53 23.13 -3.98
N ILE A 11 -2.43 22.47 -3.63
CA ILE A 11 -1.66 22.73 -2.40
C ILE A 11 -1.20 24.19 -2.35
N LYS A 12 -0.77 24.77 -3.49
CA LYS A 12 -0.33 26.16 -3.58
C LYS A 12 -1.46 27.12 -3.18
N LEU A 13 -2.69 26.84 -3.64
CA LEU A 13 -3.84 27.65 -3.31
C LEU A 13 -4.22 27.52 -1.83
N LYS A 14 -4.20 26.32 -1.26
CA LYS A 14 -4.42 26.10 0.18
C LYS A 14 -3.40 26.84 1.01
N LEU A 15 -2.12 26.73 0.65
CA LEU A 15 -1.03 27.44 1.33
C LEU A 15 -1.22 28.95 1.24
N GLY A 16 -1.53 29.47 0.06
CA GLY A 16 -1.78 30.89 -0.15
C GLY A 16 -2.94 31.42 0.68
N ILE A 17 -4.08 30.71 0.70
CA ILE A 17 -5.25 31.08 1.51
C ILE A 17 -4.91 31.10 3.01
N VAL A 18 -4.19 30.09 3.51
CA VAL A 18 -3.82 30.03 4.94
C VAL A 18 -2.86 31.14 5.31
N ILE A 19 -1.87 31.45 4.45
CA ILE A 19 -0.93 32.56 4.68
C ILE A 19 -1.68 33.89 4.70
N VAL A 20 -2.52 34.15 3.71
CA VAL A 20 -3.31 35.38 3.64
C VAL A 20 -4.24 35.51 4.85
N ALA A 21 -4.93 34.44 5.22
CA ALA A 21 -5.79 34.40 6.39
C ALA A 21 -5.01 34.66 7.68
N ALA A 22 -3.81 34.09 7.84
CA ALA A 22 -2.95 34.33 9.00
C ALA A 22 -2.51 35.80 9.09
N VAL A 23 -2.14 36.41 7.96
CA VAL A 23 -1.79 37.82 7.91
C VAL A 23 -2.97 38.71 8.28
N ILE A 24 -4.15 38.48 7.70
CA ILE A 24 -5.37 39.25 7.99
C ILE A 24 -5.73 39.12 9.47
N VAL A 25 -5.74 37.90 10.02
CA VAL A 25 -6.04 37.69 11.45
C VAL A 25 -5.02 38.39 12.35
N THR A 26 -3.76 38.35 12.01
CA THR A 26 -2.69 39.03 12.76
C THR A 26 -2.90 40.57 12.76
N LEU A 27 -3.24 41.15 11.61
CA LEU A 27 -3.54 42.57 11.49
C LEU A 27 -4.77 42.94 12.32
N LEU A 28 -5.86 42.15 12.23
CA LEU A 28 -7.07 42.40 13.02
C LEU A 28 -6.82 42.33 14.53
N VAL A 29 -6.05 41.31 14.98
CA VAL A 29 -5.67 41.19 16.41
C VAL A 29 -4.86 42.42 16.86
N ASN A 30 -3.97 42.92 16.02
CA ASN A 30 -3.17 44.12 16.34
C ASN A 30 -4.03 45.37 16.42
N GLU A 31 -4.93 45.61 15.45
CA GLU A 31 -5.86 46.75 15.43
C GLU A 31 -6.81 46.76 16.64
N VAL A 32 -7.47 45.61 16.88
CA VAL A 32 -8.38 45.46 18.04
C VAL A 32 -7.62 45.61 19.36
N GLY A 33 -6.39 45.10 19.42
CA GLY A 33 -5.54 45.21 20.59
C GLY A 33 -5.10 46.66 20.87
N ILE A 34 -4.85 47.49 19.84
CA ILE A 34 -4.59 48.93 19.96
C ILE A 34 -5.84 49.61 20.47
N ALA A 35 -6.99 49.41 19.87
CA ALA A 35 -8.25 50.02 20.25
C ALA A 35 -8.67 49.71 21.70
N ARG A 36 -8.30 48.53 22.22
CA ARG A 36 -8.57 48.11 23.60
C ARG A 36 -7.43 48.41 24.58
N ASN A 37 -6.41 49.15 24.17
CA ASN A 37 -5.24 49.52 24.98
C ASN A 37 -4.51 48.31 25.60
N ILE A 38 -4.51 47.15 24.89
CA ILE A 38 -3.80 45.93 25.31
C ILE A 38 -2.30 46.13 25.18
N LYS A 39 -1.54 45.66 26.17
CA LYS A 39 -0.07 45.78 26.18
C LYS A 39 0.55 45.18 24.91
N PRO A 40 1.58 45.81 24.29
CA PRO A 40 2.18 45.33 23.05
C PRO A 40 2.68 43.89 23.11
N PHE A 41 3.23 43.47 24.24
CA PHE A 41 3.68 42.10 24.46
C PHE A 41 2.53 41.07 24.35
N ALA A 42 1.38 41.37 24.93
CA ALA A 42 0.23 40.46 24.87
C ALA A 42 -0.34 40.32 23.43
N ARG A 43 -0.32 41.44 22.66
CA ARG A 43 -0.72 41.40 21.24
C ARG A 43 0.23 40.56 20.40
N GLY A 44 1.55 40.74 20.62
CA GLY A 44 2.57 39.93 19.95
C GLY A 44 2.42 38.43 20.27
N ALA A 45 2.26 38.10 21.54
CA ALA A 45 2.07 36.70 21.97
C ALA A 45 0.83 36.02 21.36
N THR A 46 -0.32 36.74 21.31
CA THR A 46 -1.54 36.23 20.69
C THR A 46 -1.39 36.01 19.16
N SER A 47 -0.73 36.94 18.47
CA SER A 47 -0.44 36.82 17.04
C SER A 47 0.45 35.63 16.73
N VAL A 48 1.51 35.42 17.52
CA VAL A 48 2.38 34.24 17.37
C VAL A 48 1.63 32.94 17.65
N ALA A 49 0.82 32.90 18.68
CA ALA A 49 0.02 31.68 19.01
C ALA A 49 -0.95 31.34 17.87
N ILE A 50 -1.65 32.31 17.30
CA ILE A 50 -2.56 32.09 16.16
C ILE A 50 -1.75 31.61 14.93
N GLY A 51 -0.61 32.21 14.64
CA GLY A 51 0.26 31.77 13.54
C GLY A 51 0.71 30.32 13.70
N LEU A 52 1.14 29.93 14.90
CA LEU A 52 1.53 28.55 15.21
C LEU A 52 0.36 27.55 15.04
N VAL A 53 -0.84 27.91 15.48
CA VAL A 53 -2.03 27.05 15.28
C VAL A 53 -2.33 26.88 13.78
N MET A 54 -2.26 27.97 13.00
CA MET A 54 -2.48 27.93 11.55
C MET A 54 -1.45 27.02 10.85
N VAL A 55 -0.16 27.16 11.19
CA VAL A 55 0.91 26.30 10.64
C VAL A 55 0.68 24.84 11.03
N GLN A 56 0.30 24.57 12.27
CA GLN A 56 0.01 23.21 12.75
C GLN A 56 -1.16 22.56 12.00
N LEU A 57 -2.24 23.32 11.75
CA LEU A 57 -3.39 22.83 10.99
C LEU A 57 -3.01 22.48 9.54
N LEU A 58 -2.21 23.34 8.90
CA LEU A 58 -1.71 23.11 7.56
C LEU A 58 -0.78 21.89 7.50
N ALA A 59 0.20 21.83 8.40
CA ALA A 59 1.16 20.73 8.48
C ALA A 59 0.46 19.37 8.67
N ARG A 60 -0.54 19.31 9.55
CA ARG A 60 -1.31 18.06 9.77
C ARG A 60 -2.09 17.62 8.53
N GLY A 61 -2.56 18.57 7.71
CA GLY A 61 -3.29 18.26 6.48
C GLY A 61 -2.40 17.65 5.39
N MET A 62 -1.12 18.02 5.34
CA MET A 62 -0.18 17.61 4.30
C MET A 62 0.78 16.50 4.77
N THR A 63 1.34 16.63 5.97
CA THR A 63 2.40 15.73 6.44
C THR A 63 1.87 14.37 6.87
N ARG A 64 0.66 14.32 7.42
CA ARG A 64 0.08 13.05 7.90
C ARG A 64 -0.16 12.05 6.76
N PRO A 65 -0.84 12.40 5.65
CA PRO A 65 -1.01 11.47 4.53
C PRO A 65 0.32 10.98 3.94
N LEU A 66 1.33 11.86 3.86
CA LEU A 66 2.66 11.49 3.36
C LEU A 66 3.34 10.49 4.29
N ARG A 67 3.21 10.67 5.62
CA ARG A 67 3.74 9.71 6.60
C ARG A 67 3.00 8.39 6.52
N ASP A 68 1.66 8.41 6.43
CA ASP A 68 0.85 7.20 6.30
C ASP A 68 1.22 6.40 5.03
N MET A 69 1.56 7.09 3.91
CA MET A 69 2.09 6.46 2.69
C MET A 69 3.49 5.87 2.90
N ALA A 70 4.39 6.58 3.60
CA ALA A 70 5.72 6.06 3.90
C ALA A 70 5.67 4.81 4.79
N ASP A 71 4.82 4.83 5.81
CA ASP A 71 4.60 3.68 6.70
C ASP A 71 3.97 2.50 5.95
N ALA A 72 3.01 2.76 5.06
CA ALA A 72 2.41 1.75 4.21
C ALA A 72 3.43 1.15 3.21
N ALA A 73 4.28 1.99 2.60
CA ALA A 73 5.34 1.52 1.70
C ALA A 73 6.36 0.64 2.44
N THR A 74 6.71 1.00 3.67
CA THR A 74 7.61 0.19 4.51
C THR A 74 6.99 -1.16 4.87
N ALA A 75 5.70 -1.19 5.21
CA ALA A 75 4.98 -2.43 5.47
C ALA A 75 4.89 -3.31 4.22
N MET A 76 4.65 -2.71 3.04
CA MET A 76 4.65 -3.43 1.76
C MET A 76 6.02 -4.04 1.44
N ALA A 77 7.11 -3.34 1.73
CA ALA A 77 8.48 -3.88 1.58
C ALA A 77 8.76 -5.06 2.52
N ALA A 78 8.07 -5.14 3.66
CA ALA A 78 8.11 -6.25 4.59
C ALA A 78 7.16 -7.42 4.22
N GLY A 79 6.44 -7.31 3.08
CA GLY A 79 5.52 -8.35 2.60
C GLY A 79 4.05 -8.17 3.04
N GLU A 80 3.71 -7.09 3.75
CA GLU A 80 2.33 -6.77 4.13
C GLU A 80 1.62 -6.04 2.98
N HIS A 81 1.22 -6.77 1.94
CA HIS A 81 0.58 -6.20 0.77
C HIS A 81 -0.89 -5.86 1.04
N GLY A 82 -1.40 -4.81 0.33
CA GLY A 82 -2.82 -4.41 0.39
C GLY A 82 -3.14 -3.34 1.42
N ARG A 83 -2.15 -2.76 2.11
CA ARG A 83 -2.36 -1.62 3.01
C ARG A 83 -2.72 -0.37 2.22
N GLN A 84 -3.87 0.23 2.53
CA GLN A 84 -4.37 1.43 1.86
C GLN A 84 -4.24 2.66 2.76
N VAL A 85 -4.00 3.80 2.14
CA VAL A 85 -3.93 5.10 2.79
C VAL A 85 -5.24 5.85 2.56
N THR A 86 -5.90 6.27 3.64
CA THR A 86 -7.13 7.03 3.55
C THR A 86 -6.83 8.52 3.42
N THR A 87 -7.32 9.14 2.36
CA THR A 87 -7.25 10.59 2.17
C THR A 87 -8.59 11.14 1.71
N THR A 88 -8.98 12.29 2.27
CA THR A 88 -10.13 13.06 1.83
C THR A 88 -9.72 14.24 0.96
N SER A 89 -8.41 14.48 0.81
CA SER A 89 -7.90 15.62 0.04
C SER A 89 -8.12 15.45 -1.46
N GLN A 90 -8.48 16.53 -2.13
CA GLN A 90 -8.67 16.62 -3.58
C GLN A 90 -7.53 17.37 -4.28
N ASP A 91 -6.43 17.60 -3.57
CA ASP A 91 -5.21 18.23 -4.06
C ASP A 91 -4.18 17.20 -4.53
N GLU A 92 -2.98 17.67 -4.83
CA GLU A 92 -1.86 16.87 -5.31
C GLU A 92 -1.47 15.75 -4.32
N VAL A 93 -1.68 15.94 -3.00
CA VAL A 93 -1.47 14.87 -1.98
C VAL A 93 -2.55 13.81 -2.10
N GLY A 94 -3.78 14.22 -2.35
CA GLY A 94 -4.89 13.30 -2.60
C GLY A 94 -4.69 12.48 -3.88
N ASP A 95 -4.19 13.13 -4.96
CA ASP A 95 -3.85 12.44 -6.21
C ASP A 95 -2.73 11.41 -5.98
N LEU A 96 -1.69 11.77 -5.25
CA LEU A 96 -0.60 10.87 -4.90
C LEU A 96 -1.08 9.69 -4.07
N ALA A 97 -1.95 9.91 -3.08
CA ALA A 97 -2.49 8.83 -2.27
C ALA A 97 -3.37 7.86 -3.09
N ARG A 98 -4.15 8.37 -4.06
CA ARG A 98 -4.92 7.52 -4.98
C ARG A 98 -4.01 6.70 -5.89
N ALA A 99 -2.97 7.29 -6.45
CA ALA A 99 -1.97 6.59 -7.26
C ALA A 99 -1.24 5.52 -6.45
N PHE A 100 -0.86 5.84 -5.21
CA PHE A 100 -0.26 4.89 -4.27
C PHE A 100 -1.17 3.69 -4.00
N ASN A 101 -2.45 3.94 -3.70
CA ASN A 101 -3.41 2.86 -3.44
C ASN A 101 -3.64 1.97 -4.68
N ALA A 102 -3.64 2.55 -5.88
CA ALA A 102 -3.74 1.77 -7.12
C ALA A 102 -2.52 0.86 -7.30
N MET A 103 -1.30 1.36 -7.05
CA MET A 103 -0.07 0.56 -7.07
C MET A 103 -0.10 -0.54 -6.00
N ALA A 104 -0.53 -0.23 -4.77
CA ALA A 104 -0.65 -1.18 -3.68
C ALA A 104 -1.60 -2.33 -4.02
N ALA A 105 -2.74 -2.02 -4.65
CA ALA A 105 -3.70 -3.01 -5.10
C ALA A 105 -3.13 -3.93 -6.19
N GLN A 106 -2.41 -3.37 -7.17
CA GLN A 106 -1.75 -4.15 -8.21
C GLN A 106 -0.69 -5.10 -7.64
N LEU A 107 0.11 -4.63 -6.69
CA LEU A 107 1.12 -5.46 -6.05
C LEU A 107 0.49 -6.61 -5.24
N ALA A 108 -0.59 -6.33 -4.52
CA ALA A 108 -1.33 -7.36 -3.78
C ALA A 108 -1.93 -8.44 -4.72
N GLU A 109 -2.40 -8.04 -5.90
CA GLU A 109 -2.93 -8.98 -6.90
C GLU A 109 -1.82 -9.84 -7.51
N VAL A 110 -0.67 -9.26 -7.85
CA VAL A 110 0.50 -10.02 -8.34
C VAL A 110 0.97 -11.04 -7.30
N ASP A 111 1.04 -10.64 -6.03
CA ASP A 111 1.44 -11.54 -4.95
C ASP A 111 0.42 -12.67 -4.71
N ARG A 112 -0.86 -12.39 -4.88
CA ARG A 112 -1.92 -13.38 -4.85
C ARG A 112 -1.75 -14.38 -6.00
N MET A 113 -1.62 -13.90 -7.25
CA MET A 113 -1.42 -14.77 -8.42
C MET A 113 -0.18 -15.66 -8.25
N ARG A 114 0.92 -15.11 -7.71
CA ARG A 114 2.12 -15.90 -7.42
C ARG A 114 1.86 -17.02 -6.41
N ARG A 115 1.11 -16.76 -5.34
CA ARG A 115 0.75 -17.79 -4.34
C ARG A 115 -0.15 -18.87 -4.94
N ASP A 116 -1.14 -18.45 -5.72
CA ASP A 116 -2.07 -19.37 -6.39
C ASP A 116 -1.33 -20.26 -7.40
N LEU A 117 -0.40 -19.69 -8.16
CA LEU A 117 0.47 -20.44 -9.09
C LEU A 117 1.29 -21.50 -8.33
N VAL A 118 1.97 -21.12 -7.25
CA VAL A 118 2.77 -22.07 -6.45
C VAL A 118 1.90 -23.18 -5.86
N ALA A 119 0.71 -22.83 -5.39
CA ALA A 119 -0.24 -23.82 -4.86
C ALA A 119 -0.70 -24.80 -5.96
N ASN A 120 -1.10 -24.29 -7.12
CA ASN A 120 -1.54 -25.10 -8.25
C ASN A 120 -0.44 -26.05 -8.74
N VAL A 121 0.77 -25.52 -9.00
CA VAL A 121 1.93 -26.32 -9.41
C VAL A 121 2.24 -27.41 -8.37
N SER A 122 2.18 -27.08 -7.07
CA SER A 122 2.40 -28.05 -5.99
C SER A 122 1.37 -29.17 -5.99
N HIS A 123 0.10 -28.85 -6.27
CA HIS A 123 -0.97 -29.85 -6.39
C HIS A 123 -0.81 -30.73 -7.63
N GLU A 124 -0.49 -30.15 -8.78
CA GLU A 124 -0.30 -30.86 -10.04
C GLU A 124 0.95 -31.77 -10.02
N LEU A 125 2.00 -31.36 -9.30
CA LEU A 125 3.19 -32.21 -9.09
C LEU A 125 2.93 -33.37 -8.13
N ARG A 126 2.11 -33.19 -7.09
CA ARG A 126 1.88 -34.22 -6.07
C ARG A 126 1.29 -35.49 -6.66
N THR A 127 0.33 -35.38 -7.59
CA THR A 127 -0.37 -36.49 -8.19
C THR A 127 0.57 -37.45 -8.96
N PRO A 128 1.35 -36.99 -9.95
CA PRO A 128 2.27 -37.84 -10.69
C PRO A 128 3.40 -38.39 -9.82
N ILE A 129 3.91 -37.61 -8.88
CA ILE A 129 4.96 -38.06 -7.94
C ILE A 129 4.42 -39.19 -7.04
N SER A 130 3.19 -39.06 -6.53
CA SER A 130 2.56 -40.12 -5.71
C SER A 130 2.32 -41.41 -6.51
N ALA A 131 1.91 -41.28 -7.77
CA ALA A 131 1.73 -42.46 -8.64
C ALA A 131 3.07 -43.13 -8.94
N LEU A 132 4.13 -42.40 -9.24
CA LEU A 132 5.47 -42.94 -9.43
C LEU A 132 6.00 -43.61 -8.16
N ARG A 133 5.80 -43.00 -7.02
CA ARG A 133 6.20 -43.56 -5.72
C ARG A 133 5.52 -44.93 -5.49
N ALA A 134 4.21 -45.02 -5.69
CA ALA A 134 3.46 -46.25 -5.51
C ALA A 134 3.96 -47.38 -6.47
N GLN A 135 4.29 -47.01 -7.71
CA GLN A 135 4.84 -47.99 -8.69
C GLN A 135 6.24 -48.45 -8.27
N LEU A 136 7.10 -47.55 -7.77
CA LEU A 136 8.42 -47.91 -7.25
C LEU A 136 8.31 -48.78 -5.98
N GLU A 137 7.41 -48.48 -5.06
CA GLU A 137 7.16 -49.27 -3.86
C GLU A 137 6.74 -50.70 -4.24
N ASN A 138 5.84 -50.87 -5.22
CA ASN A 138 5.45 -52.18 -5.73
C ASN A 138 6.63 -52.99 -6.32
N LEU A 139 7.60 -52.32 -6.98
CA LEU A 139 8.80 -52.96 -7.48
C LEU A 139 9.75 -53.38 -6.35
N VAL A 140 9.94 -52.52 -5.36
CA VAL A 140 10.81 -52.79 -4.19
C VAL A 140 10.25 -53.92 -3.33
N ASP A 141 8.94 -53.97 -3.13
CA ASP A 141 8.25 -54.97 -2.34
C ASP A 141 8.09 -56.31 -3.08
N GLY A 142 8.56 -56.39 -4.35
CA GLY A 142 8.48 -57.60 -5.16
C GLY A 142 7.06 -57.96 -5.62
N VAL A 143 6.11 -57.05 -5.51
CA VAL A 143 4.72 -57.18 -5.97
C VAL A 143 4.64 -57.08 -7.50
N ALA A 144 5.52 -56.25 -8.09
CA ALA A 144 5.70 -56.12 -9.53
C ALA A 144 7.12 -56.52 -9.93
N THR A 145 7.25 -57.13 -11.13
CA THR A 145 8.57 -57.41 -11.71
C THR A 145 9.09 -56.19 -12.47
N ALA A 146 10.40 -55.95 -12.39
CA ALA A 146 11.07 -54.88 -13.16
C ALA A 146 11.16 -55.25 -14.64
N ASP A 147 10.03 -55.40 -15.30
CA ASP A 147 9.95 -55.69 -16.72
C ASP A 147 10.22 -54.42 -17.55
N PRO A 148 10.94 -54.46 -18.66
CA PRO A 148 11.16 -53.33 -19.54
C PRO A 148 9.90 -52.57 -19.95
N GLU A 149 8.78 -53.25 -20.05
CA GLU A 149 7.46 -52.69 -20.41
C GLU A 149 6.90 -51.81 -19.28
N VAL A 150 7.05 -52.23 -18.03
CA VAL A 150 6.63 -51.48 -16.82
C VAL A 150 7.49 -50.23 -16.69
N LEU A 151 8.80 -50.35 -16.84
CA LEU A 151 9.72 -49.20 -16.77
C LEU A 151 9.48 -48.18 -17.88
N ALA A 152 9.20 -48.63 -19.12
CA ALA A 152 8.86 -47.76 -20.24
C ALA A 152 7.53 -47.03 -20.00
N THR A 153 6.58 -47.64 -19.30
CA THR A 153 5.30 -46.99 -18.93
C THR A 153 5.50 -45.95 -17.88
N MET A 154 6.33 -46.16 -16.88
CA MET A 154 6.70 -45.18 -15.86
C MET A 154 7.41 -43.97 -16.51
N LEU A 155 8.34 -44.22 -17.42
CA LEU A 155 9.06 -43.16 -18.14
C LEU A 155 8.09 -42.28 -18.95
N ARG A 156 7.19 -42.92 -19.73
CA ARG A 156 6.15 -42.15 -20.47
C ARG A 156 5.24 -41.33 -19.57
N GLN A 157 5.01 -41.77 -18.35
CA GLN A 157 4.18 -41.03 -17.39
C GLN A 157 4.90 -39.80 -16.87
N VAL A 158 6.21 -39.90 -16.59
CA VAL A 158 7.06 -38.77 -16.23
C VAL A 158 7.12 -37.74 -17.35
N GLU A 159 7.40 -38.20 -18.57
CA GLU A 159 7.48 -37.32 -19.76
C GLU A 159 6.16 -36.55 -19.99
N ARG A 160 5.00 -37.21 -19.89
CA ARG A 160 3.69 -36.57 -19.99
C ARG A 160 3.48 -35.49 -18.91
N SER A 161 3.92 -35.79 -17.68
CA SER A 161 3.80 -34.86 -16.59
C SER A 161 4.69 -33.60 -16.77
N ILE A 162 5.87 -33.76 -17.33
CA ILE A 162 6.80 -32.66 -17.66
C ILE A 162 6.22 -31.78 -18.77
N VAL A 163 5.68 -32.38 -19.83
CA VAL A 163 5.07 -31.62 -20.94
C VAL A 163 3.85 -30.83 -20.46
N ALA A 164 2.96 -31.44 -19.69
CA ALA A 164 1.80 -30.76 -19.13
C ALA A 164 2.15 -29.53 -18.27
N MET A 165 3.31 -29.56 -17.58
CA MET A 165 3.82 -28.44 -16.80
C MET A 165 4.46 -27.34 -17.66
N SER A 166 4.93 -27.64 -18.86
CA SER A 166 5.55 -26.65 -19.74
C SER A 166 4.54 -25.81 -20.52
N ASP A 167 3.30 -26.28 -20.61
CA ASP A 167 2.21 -25.64 -21.36
C ASP A 167 1.30 -24.75 -20.46
N THR A 168 1.60 -24.64 -19.16
CA THR A 168 0.90 -23.80 -18.16
C THR A 168 1.70 -22.56 -17.78
#